data_23833e9f13003aefb8c756569870879a
#
_entry.id   23833e9f13003aefb8c756569870879a
#
_cell.length_a   1.000
_cell.length_b   1.000
_cell.length_c   1.000
_cell.angle_alpha   90.00
_cell.angle_beta   90.00
_cell.angle_gamma   90.00
#
_symmetry.space_group_name_H-M   'P 1'
#
loop_
_entity.id
_entity.type
_entity.pdbx_description
1 polymer ?
#
loop_
_entity_poly.entity_id
_entity_poly.type
_entity_poly.pdbx_seq_one_letter_code
_entity_poly.pdbx_strand_id
1 'polypeptide(L)'
;MIANNAETHILQRAFRNIMNALARPGRLGEVEVLRAGAEEENPLPAHFEVVVKTLVDQAVTFAVSETREQEATQWVGLNTHSHPAELEQADFILIPDVAHSFACRDAVLKAFEGTLIAPEKGATIVINCGSLAGNTIPGSSASSTAEGFVPQGDKVYRVVVSGPGIKDTHTFYVDRNDWIEARRDRADEYPCGVDFVLVDVEGHVVGIPRTTKILSVEKEGAAWDM
;
A
#
# COMPACT_ATOMS: atom_id res chain seq x y z
N MET A 1 -23.71 -7.14 19.77
CA MET A 1 -24.36 -6.93 18.47
C MET A 1 -24.12 -5.53 17.86
N ILE A 2 -24.10 -4.44 18.63
CA ILE A 2 -23.90 -3.06 18.06
C ILE A 2 -22.45 -2.81 17.64
N ALA A 3 -21.45 -3.31 18.37
CA ALA A 3 -20.03 -3.15 18.04
C ALA A 3 -19.66 -3.80 16.70
N ASN A 4 -20.22 -4.99 16.41
CA ASN A 4 -19.96 -5.71 15.15
C ASN A 4 -20.50 -4.99 13.90
N ASN A 5 -21.52 -4.15 14.06
CA ASN A 5 -22.12 -3.40 12.94
C ASN A 5 -21.23 -2.20 12.54
N ALA A 6 -20.60 -1.53 13.51
CA ALA A 6 -19.71 -0.39 13.25
C ALA A 6 -18.42 -0.84 12.52
N GLU A 7 -17.80 -1.93 12.95
CA GLU A 7 -16.63 -2.52 12.29
C GLU A 7 -16.94 -2.92 10.84
N THR A 8 -18.05 -3.59 10.61
CA THR A 8 -18.50 -3.97 9.26
C THR A 8 -18.65 -2.76 8.34
N HIS A 9 -19.19 -1.65 8.84
CA HIS A 9 -19.35 -0.43 8.05
C HIS A 9 -18.00 0.23 7.73
N ILE A 10 -17.04 0.22 8.65
CA ILE A 10 -15.68 0.72 8.41
C ILE A 10 -15.00 -0.12 7.32
N LEU A 11 -15.03 -1.45 7.44
CA LEU A 11 -14.44 -2.36 6.44
C LEU A 11 -15.10 -2.22 5.06
N GLN A 12 -16.43 -2.04 4.99
CA GLN A 12 -17.12 -1.78 3.73
C GLN A 12 -16.70 -0.47 3.07
N ARG A 13 -16.47 0.61 3.86
CA ARG A 13 -15.95 1.87 3.33
C ARG A 13 -14.51 1.71 2.88
N ALA A 14 -13.67 1.07 3.69
CA ALA A 14 -12.28 0.78 3.36
C ALA A 14 -12.18 0.00 2.03
N PHE A 15 -12.96 -1.07 1.87
CA PHE A 15 -13.02 -1.83 0.61
C PHE A 15 -13.32 -0.95 -0.59
N ARG A 16 -14.36 -0.11 -0.51
CA ARG A 16 -14.72 0.79 -1.62
C ARG A 16 -13.63 1.81 -1.92
N ASN A 17 -12.98 2.33 -0.90
CA ASN A 17 -11.91 3.32 -1.07
C ASN A 17 -10.64 2.68 -1.65
N ILE A 18 -10.25 1.48 -1.22
CA ILE A 18 -9.15 0.70 -1.79
C ILE A 18 -9.44 0.35 -3.27
N MET A 19 -10.65 -0.13 -3.57
CA MET A 19 -11.06 -0.42 -4.95
C MET A 19 -11.04 0.84 -5.84
N ASN A 20 -11.46 1.99 -5.30
CA ASN A 20 -11.38 3.26 -6.02
C ASN A 20 -9.92 3.71 -6.23
N ALA A 21 -9.03 3.50 -5.26
CA ALA A 21 -7.61 3.81 -5.38
C ALA A 21 -6.94 2.94 -6.46
N LEU A 22 -7.25 1.64 -6.50
CA LEU A 22 -6.78 0.73 -7.57
C LEU A 22 -7.37 1.08 -8.95
N ALA A 23 -8.64 1.49 -9.02
CA ALA A 23 -9.27 1.92 -10.27
C ALA A 23 -8.75 3.27 -10.80
N ARG A 24 -8.11 4.08 -9.96
CA ARG A 24 -7.57 5.41 -10.28
C ARG A 24 -6.16 5.55 -9.70
N PRO A 25 -5.17 4.89 -10.31
CA PRO A 25 -3.82 4.77 -9.76
C PRO A 25 -3.18 6.13 -9.41
N GLY A 26 -2.53 6.18 -8.26
CA GLY A 26 -1.91 7.39 -7.73
C GLY A 26 -2.87 8.36 -7.03
N ARG A 27 -4.21 8.15 -7.10
CA ARG A 27 -5.17 8.98 -6.39
C ARG A 27 -5.30 8.50 -4.94
N LEU A 28 -5.32 9.46 -3.99
CA LEU A 28 -5.55 9.16 -2.59
C LEU A 28 -6.99 8.71 -2.35
N GLY A 29 -7.11 7.62 -1.58
CA GLY A 29 -8.30 7.25 -0.83
C GLY A 29 -8.01 7.40 0.67
N GLU A 30 -8.98 7.06 1.52
CA GLU A 30 -8.86 7.11 2.97
C GLU A 30 -9.44 5.84 3.61
N VAL A 31 -8.83 5.37 4.67
CA VAL A 31 -9.33 4.30 5.52
C VAL A 31 -9.38 4.79 6.96
N GLU A 32 -10.44 4.44 7.68
CA GLU A 32 -10.65 4.80 9.08
C GLU A 32 -10.21 3.65 9.98
N VAL A 33 -9.64 3.95 11.15
CA VAL A 33 -9.25 2.92 12.13
C VAL A 33 -10.46 2.17 12.68
N LEU A 34 -10.28 0.89 12.98
CA LEU A 34 -11.34 0.06 13.57
C LEU A 34 -11.63 0.43 15.03
N ARG A 35 -10.62 0.92 15.74
CA ARG A 35 -10.71 1.28 17.16
C ARG A 35 -9.96 2.57 17.45
N ALA A 36 -10.54 3.40 18.30
CA ALA A 36 -9.84 4.54 18.88
C ALA A 36 -8.97 4.04 20.06
N GLY A 37 -7.67 3.97 19.86
CA GLY A 37 -6.67 3.52 20.83
C GLY A 37 -6.01 2.21 20.41
N ALA A 38 -4.68 2.22 20.38
CA ALA A 38 -3.90 1.02 20.11
C ALA A 38 -4.11 0.01 21.25
N GLU A 39 -4.56 -1.20 20.94
CA GLU A 39 -4.40 -2.32 21.86
C GLU A 39 -2.89 -2.62 21.91
N GLU A 40 -2.31 -2.68 23.10
CA GLU A 40 -0.86 -2.91 23.32
C GLU A 40 -0.35 -4.22 22.70
N GLU A 41 -1.23 -5.11 22.28
CA GLU A 41 -0.91 -6.44 21.74
C GLU A 41 -1.05 -6.55 20.22
N ASN A 42 -1.46 -5.48 19.48
CA ASN A 42 -1.57 -5.56 18.02
C ASN A 42 -0.21 -5.21 17.38
N PRO A 43 0.45 -6.15 16.68
CA PRO A 43 1.72 -5.90 16.02
C PRO A 43 1.58 -5.02 14.76
N LEU A 44 0.36 -4.87 14.22
CA LEU A 44 0.11 -4.10 13.00
C LEU A 44 -0.26 -2.65 13.30
N PRO A 45 0.24 -1.68 12.50
CA PRO A 45 -0.24 -0.30 12.53
C PRO A 45 -1.75 -0.19 12.29
N ALA A 46 -2.42 0.73 12.96
CA ALA A 46 -3.89 0.78 13.02
C ALA A 46 -4.59 0.85 11.64
N HIS A 47 -4.12 1.70 10.72
CA HIS A 47 -4.70 1.81 9.37
C HIS A 47 -4.29 0.63 8.47
N PHE A 48 -3.08 0.10 8.68
CA PHE A 48 -2.62 -1.11 7.99
C PHE A 48 -3.48 -2.33 8.38
N GLU A 49 -3.83 -2.47 9.67
CA GLU A 49 -4.80 -3.49 10.15
C GLU A 49 -6.10 -3.44 9.35
N VAL A 50 -6.65 -2.25 9.12
CA VAL A 50 -7.90 -2.09 8.36
C VAL A 50 -7.75 -2.62 6.94
N VAL A 51 -6.65 -2.29 6.27
CA VAL A 51 -6.38 -2.78 4.91
C VAL A 51 -6.25 -4.30 4.90
N VAL A 52 -5.51 -4.88 5.85
CA VAL A 52 -5.35 -6.33 5.99
C VAL A 52 -6.69 -7.02 6.21
N LYS A 53 -7.48 -6.59 7.21
CA LYS A 53 -8.82 -7.17 7.48
C LYS A 53 -9.82 -6.97 6.34
N THR A 54 -9.58 -5.99 5.46
CA THR A 54 -10.44 -5.74 4.31
C THR A 54 -10.12 -6.64 3.12
N LEU A 55 -8.85 -6.99 2.91
CA LEU A 55 -8.38 -7.68 1.71
C LEU A 55 -8.03 -9.16 1.95
N VAL A 56 -7.65 -9.51 3.17
CA VAL A 56 -7.15 -10.84 3.52
C VAL A 56 -8.22 -11.60 4.31
N ASP A 57 -8.64 -12.75 3.81
CA ASP A 57 -9.60 -13.65 4.43
C ASP A 57 -9.19 -15.10 4.26
N GLN A 58 -10.05 -16.04 4.68
CA GLN A 58 -9.81 -17.48 4.61
C GLN A 58 -9.64 -18.06 3.18
N ALA A 59 -9.98 -17.30 2.14
CA ALA A 59 -9.93 -17.75 0.75
C ALA A 59 -8.57 -17.49 0.09
N VAL A 60 -7.70 -16.72 0.73
CA VAL A 60 -6.40 -16.30 0.21
C VAL A 60 -5.26 -16.69 1.15
N THR A 61 -4.04 -16.67 0.65
CA THR A 61 -2.82 -16.88 1.41
C THR A 61 -2.06 -15.56 1.61
N PHE A 62 -1.23 -15.49 2.66
CA PHE A 62 -0.44 -14.31 2.92
C PHE A 62 0.99 -14.63 3.39
N ALA A 63 1.90 -13.70 3.15
CA ALA A 63 3.22 -13.66 3.76
C ALA A 63 3.43 -12.31 4.44
N VAL A 64 4.20 -12.28 5.52
CA VAL A 64 4.64 -11.05 6.18
C VAL A 64 6.13 -10.89 5.96
N SER A 65 6.57 -9.68 5.66
CA SER A 65 8.00 -9.36 5.50
C SER A 65 8.36 -8.14 6.35
N GLU A 66 8.85 -8.41 7.56
CA GLU A 66 9.25 -7.38 8.53
C GLU A 66 10.13 -7.94 9.66
N THR A 67 10.57 -7.05 10.57
CA THR A 67 11.41 -7.42 11.72
C THR A 67 10.65 -8.29 12.76
N ARG A 68 9.32 -8.13 12.87
CA ARG A 68 8.43 -8.87 13.82
C ARG A 68 7.53 -9.86 13.08
N GLU A 69 8.04 -10.51 12.06
CA GLU A 69 7.31 -11.39 11.15
C GLU A 69 6.46 -12.44 11.87
N GLN A 70 7.00 -13.10 12.90
CA GLN A 70 6.27 -14.17 13.62
C GLN A 70 5.03 -13.66 14.35
N GLU A 71 5.13 -12.53 15.03
CA GLU A 71 4.00 -11.94 15.78
C GLU A 71 2.91 -11.46 14.82
N ALA A 72 3.32 -10.77 13.75
CA ALA A 72 2.40 -10.29 12.73
C ALA A 72 1.73 -11.44 11.96
N THR A 73 2.47 -12.49 11.60
CA THR A 73 1.92 -13.70 10.95
C THR A 73 0.90 -14.38 11.84
N GLN A 74 1.21 -14.57 13.13
CA GLN A 74 0.27 -15.18 14.07
C GLN A 74 -1.00 -14.32 14.21
N TRP A 75 -0.85 -13.01 14.34
CA TRP A 75 -1.97 -12.09 14.49
C TRP A 75 -2.88 -12.11 13.25
N VAL A 76 -2.31 -12.02 12.06
CA VAL A 76 -3.07 -12.04 10.79
C VAL A 76 -3.84 -13.35 10.67
N GLY A 77 -3.19 -14.51 10.85
CA GLY A 77 -3.86 -15.82 10.77
C GLY A 77 -5.03 -15.97 11.74
N LEU A 78 -4.87 -15.47 12.98
CA LEU A 78 -5.93 -15.52 13.99
C LEU A 78 -7.12 -14.60 13.69
N ASN A 79 -6.86 -13.41 13.13
CA ASN A 79 -7.87 -12.37 12.93
C ASN A 79 -8.55 -12.42 11.55
N THR A 80 -7.93 -13.05 10.55
CA THR A 80 -8.46 -13.13 9.18
C THR A 80 -8.86 -14.57 8.79
N HIS A 81 -8.40 -15.56 9.53
CA HIS A 81 -8.50 -16.98 9.20
C HIS A 81 -7.78 -17.38 7.90
N SER A 82 -6.92 -16.52 7.39
CA SER A 82 -6.05 -16.78 6.25
C SER A 82 -4.87 -17.67 6.65
N HIS A 83 -4.22 -18.28 5.66
CA HIS A 83 -3.11 -19.20 5.87
C HIS A 83 -1.79 -18.55 5.44
N PRO A 84 -0.73 -18.61 6.27
CA PRO A 84 0.58 -18.12 5.88
C PRO A 84 1.17 -18.99 4.76
N ALA A 85 1.92 -18.35 3.86
CA ALA A 85 2.63 -19.00 2.76
C ALA A 85 4.02 -18.35 2.59
N GLU A 86 4.87 -18.99 1.78
CA GLU A 86 6.14 -18.38 1.36
C GLU A 86 5.90 -17.18 0.43
N LEU A 87 6.84 -16.23 0.36
CA LEU A 87 6.72 -15.02 -0.45
C LEU A 87 6.36 -15.29 -1.92
N GLU A 88 6.94 -16.35 -2.48
CA GLU A 88 6.74 -16.77 -3.87
C GLU A 88 5.37 -17.42 -4.15
N GLN A 89 4.59 -17.69 -3.11
CA GLN A 89 3.30 -18.42 -3.21
C GLN A 89 2.14 -17.64 -2.59
N ALA A 90 2.42 -16.53 -1.89
CA ALA A 90 1.41 -15.76 -1.21
C ALA A 90 0.58 -14.93 -2.19
N ASP A 91 -0.74 -14.93 -2.02
CA ASP A 91 -1.65 -14.02 -2.74
C ASP A 91 -1.48 -12.57 -2.26
N PHE A 92 -1.20 -12.40 -0.96
CA PHE A 92 -0.93 -11.10 -0.36
C PHE A 92 0.42 -11.10 0.36
N ILE A 93 1.23 -10.07 0.11
CA ILE A 93 2.47 -9.82 0.85
C ILE A 93 2.28 -8.56 1.68
N LEU A 94 2.49 -8.67 2.98
CA LEU A 94 2.24 -7.65 3.97
C LEU A 94 3.57 -7.07 4.47
N ILE A 95 3.76 -5.76 4.34
CA ILE A 95 4.97 -5.03 4.75
C ILE A 95 4.54 -3.92 5.72
N PRO A 96 4.34 -4.24 7.01
CA PRO A 96 3.87 -3.28 8.01
C PRO A 96 4.93 -2.27 8.49
N ASP A 97 6.23 -2.55 8.28
CA ASP A 97 7.30 -1.61 8.62
C ASP A 97 7.24 -0.35 7.75
N VAL A 98 7.19 0.81 8.39
CA VAL A 98 7.21 2.12 7.71
C VAL A 98 8.58 2.42 7.09
N ALA A 99 9.65 1.94 7.71
CA ALA A 99 11.00 2.24 7.30
C ALA A 99 11.35 1.59 5.96
N HIS A 100 12.12 2.33 5.16
CA HIS A 100 12.79 1.80 3.97
C HIS A 100 13.65 0.59 4.33
N SER A 101 13.37 -0.57 3.75
CA SER A 101 14.01 -1.81 4.18
C SER A 101 14.46 -2.71 3.03
N PHE A 102 15.51 -3.48 3.30
CA PHE A 102 15.93 -4.55 2.40
C PHE A 102 14.86 -5.66 2.31
N ALA A 103 14.14 -5.91 3.39
CA ALA A 103 13.06 -6.90 3.43
C ALA A 103 11.91 -6.53 2.45
N CYS A 104 11.53 -5.24 2.37
CA CYS A 104 10.56 -4.76 1.38
C CYS A 104 11.03 -5.05 -0.05
N ARG A 105 12.29 -4.71 -0.36
CA ARG A 105 12.85 -4.96 -1.68
C ARG A 105 12.87 -6.46 -2.03
N ASP A 106 13.32 -7.31 -1.11
CA ASP A 106 13.38 -8.77 -1.30
C ASP A 106 11.96 -9.33 -1.52
N ALA A 107 11.00 -8.93 -0.71
CA ALA A 107 9.62 -9.33 -0.83
C ALA A 107 9.00 -8.96 -2.20
N VAL A 108 9.23 -7.72 -2.66
CA VAL A 108 8.78 -7.29 -3.99
C VAL A 108 9.41 -8.12 -5.10
N LEU A 109 10.72 -8.42 -5.01
CA LEU A 109 11.43 -9.19 -6.05
C LEU A 109 10.97 -10.66 -6.10
N LYS A 110 10.59 -11.26 -4.96
CA LYS A 110 10.16 -12.65 -4.85
C LYS A 110 8.68 -12.88 -5.09
N ALA A 111 7.87 -11.82 -5.03
CA ALA A 111 6.43 -11.89 -5.19
C ALA A 111 6.04 -12.56 -6.51
N PHE A 112 5.07 -13.48 -6.46
CA PHE A 112 4.56 -14.18 -7.64
C PHE A 112 3.89 -13.20 -8.62
N GLU A 113 4.30 -13.21 -9.87
CA GLU A 113 3.81 -12.31 -10.92
C GLU A 113 2.55 -12.79 -11.64
N GLY A 114 2.09 -14.00 -11.32
CA GLY A 114 1.08 -14.70 -12.10
C GLY A 114 1.69 -15.45 -13.28
N THR A 115 0.83 -15.89 -14.17
CA THR A 115 1.22 -16.56 -15.43
C THR A 115 0.48 -15.94 -16.59
N LEU A 116 0.95 -16.14 -17.84
CA LEU A 116 0.26 -15.66 -19.04
C LEU A 116 -1.17 -16.22 -19.18
N ILE A 117 -1.46 -17.39 -18.57
CA ILE A 117 -2.79 -18.00 -18.58
C ILE A 117 -3.66 -17.45 -17.43
N ALA A 118 -3.05 -17.12 -16.29
CA ALA A 118 -3.71 -16.65 -15.09
C ALA A 118 -2.94 -15.46 -14.47
N PRO A 119 -2.91 -14.31 -15.14
CA PRO A 119 -2.19 -13.13 -14.66
C PRO A 119 -2.82 -12.55 -13.38
N GLU A 120 -4.10 -12.77 -13.15
CA GLU A 120 -4.82 -12.35 -11.94
C GLU A 120 -4.31 -13.02 -10.67
N LYS A 121 -3.57 -14.13 -10.77
CA LYS A 121 -2.91 -14.79 -9.64
C LYS A 121 -1.62 -14.10 -9.19
N GLY A 122 -1.19 -13.04 -9.86
CA GLY A 122 -0.08 -12.23 -9.38
C GLY A 122 -0.39 -11.60 -8.02
N ALA A 123 0.61 -11.60 -7.13
CA ALA A 123 0.46 -11.15 -5.76
C ALA A 123 0.06 -9.66 -5.65
N THR A 124 -0.66 -9.34 -4.58
CA THR A 124 -0.89 -7.97 -4.14
C THR A 124 0.00 -7.67 -2.94
N ILE A 125 0.79 -6.61 -3.02
CA ILE A 125 1.72 -6.20 -1.97
C ILE A 125 1.12 -5.00 -1.24
N VAL A 126 0.87 -5.15 0.06
CA VAL A 126 0.40 -4.10 0.94
C VAL A 126 1.60 -3.53 1.69
N ILE A 127 1.84 -2.23 1.55
CA ILE A 127 3.01 -1.56 2.13
C ILE A 127 2.57 -0.42 3.04
N ASN A 128 3.06 -0.43 4.28
CA ASN A 128 2.91 0.69 5.18
C ASN A 128 3.96 1.77 4.87
N CYS A 129 3.50 3.01 4.82
CA CYS A 129 4.31 4.19 4.58
C CYS A 129 4.18 5.15 5.76
N GLY A 130 5.16 6.01 5.98
CA GLY A 130 5.04 7.07 6.97
C GLY A 130 4.10 8.18 6.50
N SER A 131 4.10 8.48 5.19
CA SER A 131 3.25 9.52 4.63
C SER A 131 2.98 9.35 3.14
N LEU A 132 1.73 9.64 2.75
CA LEU A 132 1.25 9.72 1.38
C LEU A 132 0.58 11.06 1.14
N ALA A 133 0.81 11.70 -0.03
CA ALA A 133 0.10 12.90 -0.41
C ALA A 133 -0.26 12.91 -1.91
N GLY A 134 -1.34 13.56 -2.26
CA GLY A 134 -1.80 13.70 -3.65
C GLY A 134 -1.50 15.07 -4.23
N ASN A 135 -1.58 15.18 -5.54
CA ASN A 135 -1.38 16.45 -6.25
C ASN A 135 -2.60 17.38 -6.18
N THR A 136 -3.72 16.94 -5.66
CA THR A 136 -4.94 17.73 -5.53
C THR A 136 -5.65 17.42 -4.23
N ILE A 137 -5.62 18.38 -3.33
CA ILE A 137 -6.59 18.43 -2.23
C ILE A 137 -7.92 18.87 -2.87
N PRO A 138 -9.02 18.11 -2.70
CA PRO A 138 -10.33 18.56 -3.20
C PRO A 138 -10.67 19.90 -2.55
N GLY A 139 -10.64 21.00 -3.34
CA GLY A 139 -11.03 22.35 -2.89
C GLY A 139 -9.93 23.40 -2.87
N SER A 140 -8.68 23.10 -3.20
CA SER A 140 -7.63 24.13 -3.36
C SER A 140 -7.46 24.53 -4.81
N SER A 141 -7.47 25.85 -5.06
CA SER A 141 -7.10 26.45 -6.34
C SER A 141 -5.65 26.12 -6.66
N ALA A 142 -5.39 25.68 -7.89
CA ALA A 142 -4.12 25.24 -8.43
C ALA A 142 -2.97 26.23 -8.15
N SER A 143 -2.21 26.02 -7.10
CA SER A 143 -0.83 26.48 -6.90
C SER A 143 -0.27 26.19 -5.50
N SER A 144 -0.75 25.19 -4.81
CA SER A 144 -0.14 24.81 -3.53
C SER A 144 0.63 23.50 -3.69
N THR A 145 1.95 23.58 -3.65
CA THR A 145 2.80 22.57 -3.03
C THR A 145 2.03 21.93 -1.88
N ALA A 146 2.07 20.61 -1.78
CA ALA A 146 1.33 19.79 -0.81
C ALA A 146 1.33 20.42 0.61
N GLU A 147 0.42 21.39 0.85
CA GLU A 147 0.21 21.96 2.19
C GLU A 147 -0.50 20.88 3.02
N GLY A 148 0.24 20.28 3.92
CA GLY A 148 -0.24 19.19 4.79
C GLY A 148 0.62 17.93 4.73
N PHE A 149 1.52 17.79 3.77
CA PHE A 149 2.48 16.70 3.76
C PHE A 149 3.56 16.97 4.82
N VAL A 150 3.51 16.26 5.92
CA VAL A 150 4.59 16.24 6.92
C VAL A 150 5.42 14.98 6.65
N PRO A 151 6.56 15.13 5.95
CA PRO A 151 7.41 13.96 5.70
C PRO A 151 7.92 13.43 7.04
N GLN A 152 7.65 12.17 7.32
CA GLN A 152 8.35 11.47 8.39
C GLN A 152 9.75 11.09 7.86
N GLY A 153 10.73 11.97 8.03
CA GLY A 153 12.09 11.79 7.57
C GLY A 153 12.52 12.74 6.44
N ASP A 154 13.82 12.73 6.12
CA ASP A 154 14.45 13.63 5.14
C ASP A 154 14.19 13.24 3.67
N LYS A 155 13.24 12.34 3.39
CA LYS A 155 13.06 11.74 2.06
C LYS A 155 11.60 11.79 1.65
N VAL A 156 11.31 12.61 0.65
CA VAL A 156 10.03 12.65 -0.04
C VAL A 156 10.29 12.37 -1.52
N TYR A 157 9.50 11.48 -2.08
CA TYR A 157 9.58 11.14 -3.50
C TYR A 157 8.31 11.57 -4.21
N ARG A 158 8.47 12.39 -5.23
CA ARG A 158 7.42 12.73 -6.18
C ARG A 158 7.36 11.64 -7.24
N VAL A 159 6.23 10.97 -7.35
CA VAL A 159 6.00 9.85 -8.27
C VAL A 159 4.98 10.25 -9.32
N VAL A 160 5.37 10.18 -10.60
CA VAL A 160 4.48 10.44 -11.72
C VAL A 160 4.10 9.12 -12.38
N VAL A 161 2.80 8.88 -12.51
CA VAL A 161 2.24 7.63 -13.04
C VAL A 161 1.33 7.88 -14.24
N SER A 162 1.20 6.85 -15.09
CA SER A 162 0.26 6.80 -16.21
C SER A 162 -0.27 5.37 -16.39
N GLY A 163 -1.35 5.23 -17.14
CA GLY A 163 -1.92 3.91 -17.45
C GLY A 163 -3.44 3.88 -17.35
N PRO A 164 -4.05 2.69 -17.37
CA PRO A 164 -5.49 2.54 -17.22
C PRO A 164 -6.01 3.22 -15.94
N GLY A 165 -7.14 3.91 -16.05
CA GLY A 165 -7.71 4.68 -14.94
C GLY A 165 -7.16 6.09 -14.75
N ILE A 166 -6.13 6.46 -15.52
CA ILE A 166 -5.49 7.79 -15.51
C ILE A 166 -5.70 8.45 -16.87
N LYS A 167 -6.23 9.69 -16.90
CA LYS A 167 -6.51 10.37 -18.18
C LYS A 167 -5.24 10.70 -18.97
N ASP A 168 -4.24 11.28 -18.32
CA ASP A 168 -2.95 11.65 -18.90
C ASP A 168 -1.82 11.15 -18.01
N THR A 169 -1.52 11.89 -16.95
CA THR A 169 -0.61 11.53 -15.88
C THR A 169 -1.22 11.89 -14.53
N HIS A 170 -0.80 11.19 -13.50
CA HIS A 170 -1.13 11.54 -12.12
C HIS A 170 0.14 11.61 -11.28
N THR A 171 0.13 12.46 -10.27
CA THR A 171 1.28 12.64 -9.37
C THR A 171 0.84 12.40 -7.94
N PHE A 172 1.63 11.65 -7.20
CA PHE A 172 1.50 11.51 -5.76
C PHE A 172 2.88 11.55 -5.11
N TYR A 173 2.90 11.70 -3.79
CA TYR A 173 4.12 11.77 -3.00
C TYR A 173 4.14 10.66 -1.96
N VAL A 174 5.31 10.10 -1.72
CA VAL A 174 5.52 9.02 -0.75
C VAL A 174 6.89 9.18 -0.09
N ASP A 175 7.03 8.80 1.16
CA ASP A 175 8.28 8.92 1.93
C ASP A 175 9.28 7.77 1.70
N ARG A 176 8.91 6.75 0.91
CA ARG A 176 9.77 5.59 0.61
C ARG A 176 9.73 5.19 -0.87
N ASN A 177 10.87 4.74 -1.41
CA ASN A 177 11.01 4.34 -2.81
C ASN A 177 11.55 2.92 -3.03
N ASP A 178 11.83 2.16 -1.97
CA ASP A 178 12.40 0.80 -2.03
C ASP A 178 11.55 -0.15 -2.89
N TRP A 179 10.23 -0.08 -2.77
CA TRP A 179 9.28 -0.82 -3.57
C TRP A 179 9.29 -0.41 -5.06
N ILE A 180 9.53 0.88 -5.35
CA ILE A 180 9.60 1.40 -6.73
C ILE A 180 10.85 0.88 -7.42
N GLU A 181 12.00 0.93 -6.73
CA GLU A 181 13.26 0.41 -7.23
C GLU A 181 13.15 -1.10 -7.49
N ALA A 182 12.62 -1.85 -6.50
CA ALA A 182 12.39 -3.27 -6.66
C ALA A 182 11.45 -3.60 -7.83
N ARG A 183 10.36 -2.85 -7.99
CA ARG A 183 9.44 -3.02 -9.11
C ARG A 183 10.11 -2.77 -10.46
N ARG A 184 11.02 -1.80 -10.58
CA ARG A 184 11.78 -1.54 -11.82
C ARG A 184 12.74 -2.65 -12.17
N ASP A 185 13.27 -3.34 -11.15
CA ASP A 185 14.20 -4.46 -11.34
C ASP A 185 13.49 -5.77 -11.70
N ARG A 186 12.17 -5.84 -11.55
CA ARG A 186 11.36 -6.95 -12.04
C ARG A 186 11.28 -6.92 -13.55
N ALA A 187 11.37 -8.08 -14.17
CA ALA A 187 11.25 -8.27 -15.62
C ALA A 187 9.89 -8.89 -16.01
N ASP A 188 8.82 -8.49 -15.28
CA ASP A 188 7.48 -9.04 -15.49
C ASP A 188 6.98 -8.76 -16.91
N GLU A 189 6.56 -9.81 -17.62
CA GLU A 189 6.00 -9.71 -18.96
C GLU A 189 4.49 -9.46 -18.89
N TYR A 190 4.04 -8.37 -19.50
CA TYR A 190 2.60 -8.07 -19.57
C TYR A 190 1.81 -9.25 -20.18
N PRO A 191 0.69 -9.69 -19.58
CA PRO A 191 -0.10 -9.06 -18.51
C PRO A 191 0.28 -9.47 -17.06
N CYS A 192 1.36 -10.22 -16.86
CA CYS A 192 1.83 -10.58 -15.51
C CYS A 192 2.34 -9.36 -14.73
N GLY A 193 2.53 -9.54 -13.44
CA GLY A 193 3.06 -8.52 -12.54
C GLY A 193 2.37 -8.52 -11.18
N VAL A 194 2.78 -7.60 -10.32
CA VAL A 194 2.27 -7.44 -8.96
C VAL A 194 1.55 -6.12 -8.78
N ASP A 195 0.50 -6.13 -7.96
CA ASP A 195 -0.27 -4.94 -7.62
C ASP A 195 0.20 -4.41 -6.25
N PHE A 196 0.11 -3.09 -6.04
CA PHE A 196 0.49 -2.47 -4.78
C PHE A 196 -0.68 -1.70 -4.17
N VAL A 197 -0.80 -1.81 -2.86
CA VAL A 197 -1.64 -0.97 -2.02
C VAL A 197 -0.75 -0.33 -0.97
N LEU A 198 -0.56 0.97 -1.07
CA LEU A 198 0.19 1.76 -0.10
C LEU A 198 -0.80 2.33 0.90
N VAL A 199 -0.47 2.30 2.19
CA VAL A 199 -1.25 2.94 3.26
C VAL A 199 -0.31 3.67 4.19
N ASP A 200 -0.69 4.87 4.66
CA ASP A 200 0.13 5.64 5.59
C ASP A 200 -0.43 5.65 7.02
N VAL A 201 0.32 6.27 7.92
CA VAL A 201 -0.04 6.36 9.35
C VAL A 201 -1.27 7.22 9.62
N GLU A 202 -1.70 8.05 8.67
CA GLU A 202 -2.90 8.89 8.75
C GLU A 202 -4.13 8.24 8.09
N GLY A 203 -3.94 7.09 7.41
CA GLY A 203 -5.00 6.35 6.74
C GLY A 203 -5.19 6.70 5.28
N HIS A 204 -4.30 7.48 4.67
CA HIS A 204 -4.34 7.64 3.23
C HIS A 204 -3.96 6.34 2.53
N VAL A 205 -4.61 6.06 1.41
CA VAL A 205 -4.38 4.85 0.60
C VAL A 205 -4.16 5.21 -0.85
N VAL A 206 -3.15 4.59 -1.47
CA VAL A 206 -2.87 4.68 -2.91
C VAL A 206 -2.77 3.29 -3.50
N GLY A 207 -3.50 3.04 -4.60
CA GLY A 207 -3.40 1.82 -5.39
C GLY A 207 -2.51 2.00 -6.60
N ILE A 208 -1.62 1.03 -6.85
CA ILE A 208 -0.74 0.99 -8.02
C ILE A 208 -0.83 -0.39 -8.67
N PRO A 209 -1.81 -0.61 -9.54
CA PRO A 209 -1.92 -1.86 -10.29
C PRO A 209 -0.70 -2.17 -11.15
N ARG A 210 -0.50 -3.45 -11.49
CA ARG A 210 0.55 -3.95 -12.38
C ARG A 210 0.60 -3.25 -13.73
N THR A 211 -0.55 -2.79 -14.23
CA THR A 211 -0.67 -2.06 -15.49
C THR A 211 -0.26 -0.59 -15.43
N THR A 212 -0.04 -0.06 -14.22
CA THR A 212 0.38 1.33 -14.02
C THR A 212 1.85 1.49 -14.38
N LYS A 213 2.17 2.49 -15.20
CA LYS A 213 3.55 2.85 -15.56
C LYS A 213 4.03 3.98 -14.65
N ILE A 214 5.17 3.79 -13.99
CA ILE A 214 5.87 4.84 -13.25
C ILE A 214 6.79 5.56 -14.23
N LEU A 215 6.46 6.81 -14.56
CA LEU A 215 7.17 7.62 -15.56
C LEU A 215 8.42 8.27 -14.98
N SER A 216 8.29 8.89 -13.80
CA SER A 216 9.41 9.48 -13.08
C SER A 216 9.27 9.32 -11.59
N VAL A 217 10.41 9.31 -10.91
CA VAL A 217 10.54 9.37 -9.45
C VAL A 217 11.62 10.38 -9.15
N GLU A 218 11.25 11.47 -8.51
CA GLU A 218 12.15 12.56 -8.17
C GLU A 218 12.19 12.67 -6.65
N LYS A 219 13.39 12.72 -6.09
CA LYS A 219 13.56 13.02 -4.68
C LYS A 219 13.39 14.52 -4.50
N GLU A 220 12.35 14.93 -3.76
CA GLU A 220 12.20 16.31 -3.36
C GLU A 220 13.30 16.65 -2.35
N GLY A 221 14.17 17.57 -2.69
CA GLY A 221 15.22 18.05 -1.80
C GLY A 221 14.62 18.92 -0.70
N ALA A 222 15.15 18.84 0.51
CA ALA A 222 15.00 19.90 1.50
C ALA A 222 15.64 21.18 0.95
N ALA A 223 14.86 21.98 0.24
CA ALA A 223 15.25 23.32 -0.18
C ALA A 223 15.06 24.30 0.99
N TRP A 224 15.86 24.11 2.06
CA TRP A 224 15.97 25.06 3.17
C TRP A 224 17.43 25.13 3.61
N ASP A 225 18.28 25.65 2.72
CA ASP A 225 19.55 26.26 3.12
C ASP A 225 19.84 27.40 2.14
N MET A 226 19.32 28.55 2.45
CA MET A 226 19.93 29.88 2.19
C MET A 226 19.36 30.89 3.18
#